data_ce49b0bc81904dcdc5f896dd0a95f819
#
_entry.id   ce49b0bc81904dcdc5f896dd0a95f819
#
_cell.length_a   1.000
_cell.length_b   1.000
_cell.length_c   1.000
_cell.angle_alpha   90.00
_cell.angle_beta   90.00
_cell.angle_gamma   90.00
#
_symmetry.space_group_name_H-M   'P 1'
#
loop_
_entity.id
_entity.type
_entity.pdbx_description
1 polymer ?
#
loop_
_entity_poly.entity_id
_entity_poly.type
_entity_poly.pdbx_seq_one_letter_code
_entity_poly.pdbx_strand_id
1 'polypeptide(L)'
;MKTNDIMDSIRQSTPADVSKRVELCCAIADGVYELLEERGMTQRDLARAMNKTETEVSRWLSGTHNLTIATIAKMASVLGDDIVMPTSPRGRRYRMVGATEDAMVAEPGLV
;
A
#
# COMPACT_ATOMS: atom_id res chain seq x y z
N MET A 1 -12.84 28.94 3.14
CA MET A 1 -12.68 28.30 3.31
C MET A 1 -13.02 27.73 2.73
N LYS A 2 -13.14 27.81 2.25
CA LYS A 2 -13.62 27.28 1.65
C LYS A 2 -12.93 26.56 0.67
N THR A 3 -11.62 26.50 0.65
CA THR A 3 -10.89 25.61 -0.17
C THR A 3 -11.37 24.22 0.06
N ASN A 4 -11.91 23.97 1.21
CA ASN A 4 -12.34 22.63 1.58
C ASN A 4 -13.80 22.36 1.35
N ASP A 5 -14.49 23.30 0.73
CA ASP A 5 -15.93 23.11 0.56
C ASP A 5 -16.25 21.89 -0.26
N ILE A 6 -15.52 21.70 -1.35
CA ILE A 6 -15.77 20.56 -2.20
C ILE A 6 -15.46 19.27 -1.47
N MET A 7 -14.35 19.27 -0.76
CA MET A 7 -13.96 18.08 -0.01
C MET A 7 -14.97 17.77 1.08
N ASP A 8 -15.46 18.80 1.76
CA ASP A 8 -16.45 18.60 2.79
C ASP A 8 -17.72 18.04 2.20
N SER A 9 -18.13 18.56 1.06
CA SER A 9 -19.33 18.06 0.40
C SER A 9 -19.17 16.60 0.02
N ILE A 10 -18.00 16.23 -0.48
CA ILE A 10 -17.73 14.85 -0.85
C ILE A 10 -17.79 13.96 0.38
N ARG A 11 -17.20 14.41 1.47
CA ARG A 11 -17.21 13.63 2.71
C ARG A 11 -18.61 13.45 3.25
N GLN A 12 -19.43 14.47 3.11
CA GLN A 12 -20.79 14.40 3.62
C GLN A 12 -21.63 13.44 2.80
N SER A 13 -21.39 13.38 1.50
CA SER A 13 -22.18 12.54 0.63
C SER A 13 -21.59 11.14 0.46
N THR A 14 -20.37 10.92 0.95
CA THR A 14 -19.68 9.65 0.80
C THR A 14 -19.52 9.00 2.17
N PRO A 15 -19.83 7.71 2.30
CA PRO A 15 -19.59 7.05 3.59
C PRO A 15 -18.14 7.17 4.01
N ALA A 16 -17.95 7.27 5.32
CA ALA A 16 -16.61 7.48 5.87
C ALA A 16 -15.63 6.37 5.48
N ASP A 17 -16.12 5.15 5.43
CA ASP A 17 -15.23 4.04 5.08
C ASP A 17 -14.78 4.12 3.63
N VAL A 18 -15.65 4.61 2.74
CA VAL A 18 -15.27 4.76 1.34
C VAL A 18 -14.22 5.85 1.20
N SER A 19 -14.42 6.97 1.89
CA SER A 19 -13.44 8.04 1.86
C SER A 19 -12.09 7.57 2.38
N LYS A 20 -12.11 6.82 3.46
CA LYS A 20 -10.87 6.29 4.03
C LYS A 20 -10.20 5.31 3.07
N ARG A 21 -10.98 4.50 2.38
CA ARG A 21 -10.42 3.56 1.42
C ARG A 21 -9.71 4.30 0.29
N VAL A 22 -10.33 5.34 -0.24
CA VAL A 22 -9.71 6.12 -1.31
C VAL A 22 -8.42 6.76 -0.83
N GLU A 23 -8.45 7.29 0.39
CA GLU A 23 -7.26 7.87 0.99
C GLU A 23 -6.11 6.87 1.05
N LEU A 24 -6.44 5.66 1.50
CA LEU A 24 -5.43 4.61 1.63
C LEU A 24 -4.91 4.18 0.28
N CYS A 25 -5.79 4.04 -0.70
CA CYS A 25 -5.37 3.64 -2.04
C CYS A 25 -4.43 4.68 -2.65
N CYS A 26 -4.74 5.95 -2.45
CA CYS A 26 -3.87 7.01 -2.97
C CYS A 26 -2.52 7.00 -2.27
N ALA A 27 -2.52 6.81 -0.96
CA ALA A 27 -1.27 6.78 -0.20
C ALA A 27 -0.40 5.60 -0.64
N ILE A 28 -1.04 4.45 -0.86
CA ILE A 28 -0.31 3.28 -1.31
C ILE A 28 0.29 3.51 -2.69
N ALA A 29 -0.50 4.09 -3.58
CA ALA A 29 -0.03 4.37 -4.93
C ALA A 29 1.17 5.32 -4.89
N ASP A 30 1.07 6.37 -4.08
CA ASP A 30 2.17 7.32 -3.95
C ASP A 30 3.43 6.63 -3.43
N GLY A 31 3.27 5.77 -2.44
CA GLY A 31 4.40 5.04 -1.89
C GLY A 31 5.06 4.15 -2.92
N VAL A 32 4.25 3.48 -3.73
CA VAL A 32 4.79 2.61 -4.77
C VAL A 32 5.54 3.44 -5.82
N TYR A 33 4.96 4.58 -6.22
CA TYR A 33 5.64 5.45 -7.17
C TYR A 33 6.99 5.92 -6.65
N GLU A 34 7.04 6.27 -5.36
CA GLU A 34 8.31 6.69 -4.77
C GLU A 34 9.33 5.57 -4.81
N LEU A 35 8.90 4.37 -4.48
CA LEU A 35 9.82 3.23 -4.50
C LEU A 35 10.30 2.92 -5.91
N LEU A 36 9.41 3.01 -6.88
CA LEU A 36 9.81 2.79 -8.27
C LEU A 36 10.86 3.82 -8.67
N GLU A 37 10.64 5.06 -8.31
CA GLU A 37 11.57 6.11 -8.66
C GLU A 37 12.93 5.88 -8.01
N GLU A 38 12.94 5.51 -6.75
CA GLU A 38 14.17 5.25 -6.04
C GLU A 38 14.97 4.11 -6.67
N ARG A 39 14.27 3.14 -7.23
CA ARG A 39 14.92 1.97 -7.81
C ARG A 39 15.11 2.07 -9.32
N GLY A 40 14.73 3.21 -9.89
CA GLY A 40 14.86 3.39 -11.33
C GLY A 40 14.02 2.42 -12.13
N MET A 41 12.87 2.05 -11.59
CA MET A 41 11.97 1.10 -12.25
C MET A 41 10.76 1.82 -12.81
N THR A 42 10.23 1.28 -13.89
CA THR A 42 8.98 1.76 -14.46
C THR A 42 7.85 0.84 -14.05
N GLN A 43 6.62 1.27 -14.35
CA GLN A 43 5.47 0.41 -14.10
C GLN A 43 5.58 -0.89 -14.89
N ARG A 44 6.15 -0.81 -16.08
CA ARG A 44 6.36 -2.00 -16.89
C ARG A 44 7.31 -2.96 -16.19
N ASP A 45 8.38 -2.41 -15.60
CA ASP A 45 9.32 -3.24 -14.88
C ASP A 45 8.65 -3.94 -13.71
N LEU A 46 7.82 -3.21 -12.98
CA LEU A 46 7.09 -3.78 -11.86
C LEU A 46 6.14 -4.88 -12.34
N ALA A 47 5.43 -4.60 -13.41
CA ALA A 47 4.49 -5.59 -13.96
C ALA A 47 5.22 -6.86 -14.33
N ARG A 48 6.36 -6.69 -14.98
CA ARG A 48 7.17 -7.84 -15.40
C ARG A 48 7.63 -8.65 -14.19
N ALA A 49 8.07 -7.96 -13.16
CA ALA A 49 8.56 -8.63 -11.96
C ALA A 49 7.43 -9.36 -11.23
N MET A 50 6.22 -8.85 -11.34
CA MET A 50 5.08 -9.47 -10.70
C MET A 50 4.37 -10.48 -11.59
N ASN A 51 4.83 -10.61 -12.82
CA ASN A 51 4.20 -11.49 -13.81
C ASN A 51 2.77 -11.06 -14.07
N LYS A 52 2.58 -9.75 -14.21
CA LYS A 52 1.28 -9.15 -14.50
C LYS A 52 1.42 -8.20 -15.67
N THR A 53 0.30 -7.71 -16.17
CA THR A 53 0.33 -6.78 -17.27
C THR A 53 0.53 -5.36 -16.77
N GLU A 54 1.05 -4.52 -17.64
CA GLU A 54 1.22 -3.11 -17.30
C GLU A 54 -0.13 -2.45 -17.03
N THR A 55 -1.16 -2.89 -17.74
CA THR A 55 -2.50 -2.38 -17.52
C THR A 55 -2.99 -2.67 -16.12
N GLU A 56 -2.71 -3.87 -15.63
CA GLU A 56 -3.10 -4.23 -14.26
C GLU A 56 -2.39 -3.36 -13.25
N VAL A 57 -1.09 -3.17 -13.43
CA VAL A 57 -0.31 -2.35 -12.51
C VAL A 57 -0.81 -0.90 -12.55
N SER A 58 -1.08 -0.40 -13.73
CA SER A 58 -1.58 0.96 -13.87
C SER A 58 -2.91 1.12 -13.14
N ARG A 59 -3.76 0.10 -13.21
CA ARG A 59 -5.04 0.14 -12.50
C ARG A 59 -4.83 0.15 -11.00
N TRP A 60 -3.91 -0.65 -10.51
CA TRP A 60 -3.63 -0.68 -9.07
C TRP A 60 -3.14 0.67 -8.58
N LEU A 61 -2.37 1.37 -9.39
CA LEU A 61 -1.76 2.62 -8.99
C LEU A 61 -2.58 3.84 -9.37
N SER A 62 -3.82 3.62 -9.80
CA SER A 62 -4.70 4.72 -10.15
C SER A 62 -5.19 5.49 -8.93
N GLY A 63 -5.09 4.88 -7.76
CA GLY A 63 -5.56 5.53 -6.54
C GLY A 63 -7.02 5.25 -6.24
N THR A 64 -7.72 4.58 -7.13
CA THR A 64 -9.13 4.29 -6.93
C THR A 64 -9.43 2.80 -6.88
N HIS A 65 -8.48 1.97 -7.26
CA HIS A 65 -8.68 0.54 -7.28
C HIS A 65 -8.59 -0.04 -5.86
N ASN A 66 -9.49 -0.95 -5.56
CA ASN A 66 -9.50 -1.60 -4.25
C ASN A 66 -8.43 -2.69 -4.23
N LEU A 67 -7.28 -2.37 -3.67
CA LEU A 67 -6.17 -3.28 -3.60
C LEU A 67 -6.38 -4.33 -2.52
N THR A 68 -5.97 -5.54 -2.81
CA THR A 68 -5.99 -6.57 -1.78
C THR A 68 -4.65 -6.56 -1.05
N ILE A 69 -4.68 -7.08 0.15
CA ILE A 69 -3.45 -7.19 0.93
C ILE A 69 -2.44 -8.07 0.21
N ALA A 70 -2.94 -9.11 -0.47
CA ALA A 70 -2.05 -9.99 -1.22
C ALA A 70 -1.30 -9.22 -2.31
N THR A 71 -2.00 -8.34 -3.02
CA THR A 71 -1.36 -7.54 -4.05
C THR A 71 -0.34 -6.58 -3.46
N ILE A 72 -0.70 -5.93 -2.35
CA ILE A 72 0.21 -5.02 -1.69
C ILE A 72 1.46 -5.75 -1.22
N ALA A 73 1.28 -6.93 -0.63
CA ALA A 73 2.40 -7.72 -0.14
C ALA A 73 3.31 -8.14 -1.29
N LYS A 74 2.73 -8.50 -2.42
CA LYS A 74 3.53 -8.91 -3.56
C LYS A 74 4.34 -7.74 -4.11
N MET A 75 3.74 -6.56 -4.18
CA MET A 75 4.47 -5.38 -4.62
C MET A 75 5.61 -5.07 -3.65
N ALA A 76 5.33 -5.15 -2.36
CA ALA A 76 6.35 -4.88 -1.35
C ALA A 76 7.51 -5.88 -1.48
N SER A 77 7.17 -7.13 -1.72
CA SER A 77 8.18 -8.17 -1.88
C SER A 77 9.08 -7.92 -3.08
N VAL A 78 8.47 -7.52 -4.18
CA VAL A 78 9.22 -7.24 -5.40
C VAL A 78 10.11 -6.00 -5.23
N LEU A 79 9.57 -4.98 -4.58
CA LEU A 79 10.31 -3.73 -4.41
C LEU A 79 11.29 -3.77 -3.24
N GLY A 80 11.14 -4.76 -2.38
CA GLY A 80 12.08 -4.94 -1.28
C GLY A 80 11.91 -3.94 -0.16
N ASP A 81 10.70 -3.42 0.02
CA ASP A 81 10.44 -2.47 1.08
C ASP A 81 8.98 -2.55 1.49
N ASP A 82 8.69 -2.11 2.68
CA ASP A 82 7.33 -2.12 3.18
C ASP A 82 6.53 -1.01 2.52
N ILE A 83 5.30 -1.34 2.14
CA ILE A 83 4.40 -0.36 1.58
C ILE A 83 3.37 0.06 2.61
N VAL A 84 2.93 -0.89 3.42
CA VAL A 84 1.94 -0.65 4.46
C VAL A 84 2.44 -1.30 5.74
N MET A 85 2.33 -0.57 6.84
CA MET A 85 2.74 -1.07 8.15
C MET A 85 1.65 -0.81 9.15
N PRO A 86 1.43 -1.73 10.09
CA PRO A 86 0.53 -1.44 11.20
C PRO A 86 1.03 -0.25 12.00
N THR A 87 0.10 0.50 12.53
CA THR A 87 0.45 1.72 13.25
C THR A 87 0.61 1.52 14.75
N SER A 88 0.22 0.38 15.29
CA SER A 88 0.34 0.16 16.72
C SER A 88 1.81 0.07 17.11
N PRO A 89 2.13 0.33 18.39
CA PRO A 89 3.50 0.19 18.84
C PRO A 89 4.07 -1.19 18.57
N ARG A 90 3.24 -2.20 18.60
CA ARG A 90 3.68 -3.56 18.32
C ARG A 90 3.88 -3.80 16.86
N GLY A 91 3.26 -2.97 16.01
CA GLY A 91 3.36 -3.16 14.58
C GLY A 91 4.78 -3.12 14.08
N ARG A 92 5.63 -2.40 14.77
CA ARG A 92 7.02 -2.31 14.33
C ARG A 92 7.72 -3.65 14.35
N ARG A 93 7.20 -4.59 15.13
CA ARG A 93 7.81 -5.91 15.24
C ARG A 93 7.40 -6.82 14.12
N TYR A 94 6.38 -6.44 13.38
CA TYR A 94 5.85 -7.28 12.32
C TYR A 94 6.27 -6.76 10.98
N ARG A 95 7.55 -6.46 10.86
CA ARG A 95 8.04 -5.98 9.59
C ARG A 95 7.83 -7.06 8.56
N MET A 96 7.38 -6.65 7.40
CA MET A 96 7.08 -7.61 6.34
C MET A 96 8.35 -8.24 5.82
N VAL A 97 9.40 -7.45 5.72
CA VAL A 97 10.67 -7.96 5.27
C VAL A 97 11.27 -8.81 6.36
N GLY A 98 11.72 -9.97 5.99
CA GLY A 98 12.32 -10.84 6.96
C GLY A 98 11.33 -11.53 7.84
N ALA A 99 10.10 -11.61 7.38
CA ALA A 99 9.11 -12.38 8.12
C ALA A 99 9.52 -13.84 8.03
N THR A 100 10.43 -14.22 8.88
CA THR A 100 10.95 -15.57 8.92
C THR A 100 10.30 -16.31 10.04
N GLU A 101 10.59 -17.57 10.08
CA GLU A 101 10.08 -18.39 11.16
C GLU A 101 10.58 -17.88 12.50
N ASP A 102 11.77 -17.36 12.51
CA ASP A 102 12.33 -16.82 13.74
C ASP A 102 11.49 -15.69 14.26
N ALA A 103 11.10 -14.78 13.37
CA ALA A 103 10.27 -13.65 13.77
C ALA A 103 8.93 -14.13 14.29
N MET A 104 8.37 -15.13 13.66
CA MET A 104 7.09 -15.65 14.08
C MET A 104 7.19 -16.34 15.41
N VAL A 105 8.27 -17.06 15.61
CA VAL A 105 8.46 -17.76 16.86
C VAL A 105 8.62 -16.78 18.01
N ALA A 106 9.23 -15.67 17.75
CA ALA A 106 9.46 -14.67 18.77
C ALA A 106 8.17 -14.02 19.24
N GLU A 107 7.19 -14.00 18.38
CA GLU A 107 5.96 -13.30 18.71
C GLU A 107 5.26 -13.80 19.93
N PRO A 108 5.15 -15.09 20.11
CA PRO A 108 4.41 -15.58 21.28
C PRO A 108 4.92 -14.99 22.58
N GLY A 109 6.17 -14.65 22.61
CA GLY A 109 6.74 -14.08 23.81
C GLY A 109 6.20 -12.71 24.14
N LEU A 110 5.53 -12.11 23.21
CA LEU A 110 5.00 -10.77 23.40
C LEU A 110 3.64 -10.76 24.04
N VAL A 111 3.03 -11.87 24.04
CA VAL A 111 1.67 -11.96 24.50
C VAL A 111 1.54 -11.72 25.98
#